data_96e72eb4decf0b6161983e451471f77d
#
_entry.id   96e72eb4decf0b6161983e451471f77d
#
_cell.length_a   1.000
_cell.length_b   1.000
_cell.length_c   1.000
_cell.angle_alpha   90.00
_cell.angle_beta   90.00
_cell.angle_gamma   90.00
#
_symmetry.space_group_name_H-M   'P 1'
#
loop_
_entity.id
_entity.type
_entity.pdbx_description
1 polymer ?
#
loop_
_entity_poly.entity_id
_entity_poly.type
_entity_poly.pdbx_seq_one_letter_code
_entity_poly.pdbx_strand_id
1 'polypeptide(L)'
;MTGLLEQILHGFNVFTLGYFIVLQLIFTLLAVVGWRAIEDYVERRPMRDYRAVAESEMSMPVSILVPAYNEAPSIVASLRSLLTSQFVEFEVVVVNDGSTDETMAALTDAFGLVKVGRVPRSNIPTQLVRGVYTSPLEPRVVVIDKVNGGKADALNAGINHAVYPLFCAIDADTMLDADALSRLVWEFQAEPETVAVGGIVRIVNGSEFEDGRLAKVRTPRNLLANLQIIEYLRAFLGGRIGWSKSGMLLIISGAFGLFRRDVCVEVGGYDPTTVGEDAELVLRLHRHQRERKKPCRITFFPDPICWTECPEDLGTLVRQRDRWQRGLIEMVVRHRKMLLRPRYGRIGCVAMPYFIFFELLGPTIECFGYALFVLSLVLGIVSLPFALAFFAVSLTYSLVLSFLVILMEERAFRRYPGWSDLIRLTLCAVVENVGYRQMLAVVRMRSWYTLASRKQHWGEMTRKGFGPLLPGGVGAVPCLDPTADPVLAGEAPTER
;
A
#
# COMPACT_ATOMS: atom_id res chain seq x y z
N MET A 1 44.23 -22.62 11.71
CA MET A 1 43.40 -21.52 11.23
C MET A 1 42.40 -21.94 10.15
N THR A 2 42.79 -22.79 9.21
CA THR A 2 41.93 -23.30 8.12
C THR A 2 40.67 -24.02 8.63
N GLY A 3 40.79 -24.94 9.59
CA GLY A 3 39.66 -25.71 10.09
C GLY A 3 38.57 -24.89 10.85
N LEU A 4 38.96 -23.83 11.58
CA LEU A 4 38.00 -22.95 12.27
C LEU A 4 37.19 -22.10 11.27
N LEU A 5 37.88 -21.55 10.25
CA LEU A 5 37.21 -20.78 9.20
C LEU A 5 36.20 -21.65 8.42
N GLU A 6 36.61 -22.87 8.10
CA GLU A 6 35.77 -23.86 7.42
C GLU A 6 34.50 -24.19 8.22
N GLN A 7 34.66 -24.43 9.53
CA GLN A 7 33.54 -24.69 10.44
C GLN A 7 32.57 -23.48 10.53
N ILE A 8 33.10 -22.25 10.62
CA ILE A 8 32.30 -21.03 10.66
C ILE A 8 31.51 -20.86 9.36
N LEU A 9 32.17 -21.00 8.21
CA LEU A 9 31.50 -20.86 6.90
C LEU A 9 30.46 -21.96 6.70
N HIS A 10 30.77 -23.21 7.07
CA HIS A 10 29.78 -24.30 6.97
C HIS A 10 28.59 -24.05 7.89
N GLY A 11 28.81 -23.68 9.15
CA GLY A 11 27.76 -23.36 10.11
C GLY A 11 26.87 -22.23 9.62
N PHE A 12 27.44 -21.17 9.04
CA PHE A 12 26.67 -20.04 8.50
C PHE A 12 25.88 -20.42 7.25
N ASN A 13 26.42 -21.24 6.35
CA ASN A 13 25.70 -21.73 5.18
C ASN A 13 24.50 -22.60 5.58
N VAL A 14 24.64 -23.48 6.57
CA VAL A 14 23.53 -24.28 7.11
C VAL A 14 22.49 -23.39 7.78
N PHE A 15 22.92 -22.39 8.57
CA PHE A 15 22.01 -21.40 9.16
C PHE A 15 21.22 -20.64 8.08
N THR A 16 21.88 -20.15 7.03
CA THR A 16 21.24 -19.41 5.94
C THR A 16 20.23 -20.27 5.18
N LEU A 17 20.57 -21.53 4.90
CA LEU A 17 19.65 -22.48 4.26
C LEU A 17 18.43 -22.73 5.16
N GLY A 18 18.65 -22.98 6.46
CA GLY A 18 17.56 -23.16 7.44
C GLY A 18 16.67 -21.93 7.55
N TYR A 19 17.29 -20.74 7.56
CA TYR A 19 16.57 -19.46 7.55
C TYR A 19 15.66 -19.31 6.33
N PHE A 20 16.14 -19.60 5.12
CA PHE A 20 15.32 -19.56 3.90
C PHE A 20 14.21 -20.60 3.94
N ILE A 21 14.44 -21.81 4.42
CA ILE A 21 13.41 -22.83 4.55
C ILE A 21 12.29 -22.35 5.48
N VAL A 22 12.62 -21.80 6.65
CA VAL A 22 11.62 -21.27 7.60
C VAL A 22 10.84 -20.11 7.00
N LEU A 23 11.53 -19.15 6.36
CA LEU A 23 10.90 -18.03 5.69
C LEU A 23 9.90 -18.50 4.61
N GLN A 24 10.28 -19.49 3.83
CA GLN A 24 9.46 -20.05 2.77
C GLN A 24 8.23 -20.78 3.32
N LEU A 25 8.38 -21.53 4.41
CA LEU A 25 7.24 -22.16 5.09
C LEU A 25 6.24 -21.12 5.59
N ILE A 26 6.72 -20.01 6.15
CA ILE A 26 5.86 -18.90 6.59
C ILE A 26 5.12 -18.30 5.39
N PHE A 27 5.82 -18.01 4.29
CA PHE A 27 5.19 -17.47 3.08
C PHE A 27 4.18 -18.44 2.47
N THR A 28 4.46 -19.75 2.47
CA THR A 28 3.49 -20.77 2.02
C THR A 28 2.24 -20.72 2.88
N LEU A 29 2.41 -20.69 4.20
CA LEU A 29 1.26 -20.63 5.12
C LEU A 29 0.43 -19.37 4.87
N LEU A 30 1.09 -18.21 4.74
CA LEU A 30 0.41 -16.94 4.44
C LEU A 30 -0.30 -16.99 3.07
N ALA A 31 0.34 -17.55 2.06
CA ALA A 31 -0.25 -17.68 0.73
C ALA A 31 -1.46 -18.62 0.73
N VAL A 32 -1.41 -19.75 1.45
CA VAL A 32 -2.55 -20.68 1.60
C VAL A 32 -3.70 -20.01 2.36
N VAL A 33 -3.40 -19.30 3.45
CA VAL A 33 -4.42 -18.53 4.20
C VAL A 33 -5.01 -17.42 3.32
N GLY A 34 -4.14 -16.71 2.56
CA GLY A 34 -4.55 -15.68 1.61
C GLY A 34 -5.44 -16.24 0.49
N TRP A 35 -5.05 -17.38 -0.10
CA TRP A 35 -5.84 -18.07 -1.13
C TRP A 35 -7.25 -18.37 -0.64
N ARG A 36 -7.37 -19.05 0.51
CA ARG A 36 -8.69 -19.37 1.09
C ARG A 36 -9.50 -18.12 1.41
N ALA A 37 -8.83 -17.06 1.91
CA ALA A 37 -9.52 -15.80 2.19
C ALA A 37 -10.05 -15.12 0.92
N ILE A 38 -9.33 -15.24 -0.19
CA ILE A 38 -9.78 -14.73 -1.49
C ILE A 38 -10.92 -15.58 -2.04
N GLU A 39 -10.85 -16.90 -1.95
CA GLU A 39 -11.96 -17.80 -2.37
C GLU A 39 -13.23 -17.48 -1.57
N ASP A 40 -13.15 -17.43 -0.24
CA ASP A 40 -14.26 -17.00 0.64
C ASP A 40 -14.82 -15.63 0.22
N TYR A 41 -13.95 -14.70 -0.16
CA TYR A 41 -14.34 -13.38 -0.61
C TYR A 41 -15.09 -13.41 -1.93
N VAL A 42 -14.56 -14.10 -2.94
CA VAL A 42 -15.15 -14.21 -4.27
C VAL A 42 -16.52 -14.90 -4.18
N GLU A 43 -16.65 -15.97 -3.40
CA GLU A 43 -17.93 -16.68 -3.17
C GLU A 43 -18.98 -15.79 -2.50
N ARG A 44 -18.57 -14.95 -1.53
CA ARG A 44 -19.50 -14.08 -0.80
C ARG A 44 -19.72 -12.72 -1.46
N ARG A 45 -18.92 -12.34 -2.45
CA ARG A 45 -19.04 -11.05 -3.14
C ARG A 45 -20.43 -10.79 -3.70
N PRO A 46 -21.14 -11.75 -4.33
CA PRO A 46 -22.51 -11.54 -4.83
C PRO A 46 -23.56 -11.28 -3.74
N MET A 47 -23.25 -11.67 -2.47
CA MET A 47 -24.14 -11.46 -1.33
C MET A 47 -23.92 -10.08 -0.66
N ARG A 48 -22.91 -9.33 -1.07
CA ARG A 48 -22.56 -8.02 -0.54
C ARG A 48 -23.18 -6.94 -1.41
N ASP A 49 -24.20 -6.29 -0.91
CA ASP A 49 -24.84 -5.17 -1.62
C ASP A 49 -24.07 -3.86 -1.37
N TYR A 50 -22.98 -3.68 -2.12
CA TYR A 50 -22.20 -2.45 -2.05
C TYR A 50 -22.96 -1.24 -2.59
N ARG A 51 -23.95 -1.45 -3.46
CA ARG A 51 -24.79 -0.39 -3.98
C ARG A 51 -25.71 0.15 -2.90
N ALA A 52 -26.32 -0.73 -2.11
CA ALA A 52 -27.11 -0.31 -0.95
C ALA A 52 -26.27 0.51 0.04
N VAL A 53 -24.99 0.13 0.26
CA VAL A 53 -24.07 0.92 1.09
C VAL A 53 -23.75 2.27 0.43
N ALA A 54 -23.56 2.31 -0.88
CA ALA A 54 -23.25 3.54 -1.61
C ALA A 54 -24.39 4.57 -1.57
N GLU A 55 -25.65 4.12 -1.65
CA GLU A 55 -26.85 4.95 -1.77
C GLU A 55 -27.51 5.26 -0.41
N SER A 56 -27.15 4.54 0.67
CA SER A 56 -27.81 4.67 1.97
C SER A 56 -27.33 5.88 2.77
N GLU A 57 -28.22 6.74 3.19
CA GLU A 57 -27.95 7.83 4.15
C GLU A 57 -27.54 7.32 5.54
N MET A 58 -27.79 6.04 5.84
CA MET A 58 -27.33 5.38 7.08
C MET A 58 -25.89 4.91 7.01
N SER A 59 -25.25 4.99 5.86
CA SER A 59 -23.84 4.62 5.70
C SER A 59 -22.93 5.62 6.39
N MET A 60 -21.85 5.11 6.99
CA MET A 60 -20.87 5.96 7.67
C MET A 60 -20.17 6.86 6.66
N PRO A 61 -20.31 8.17 6.76
CA PRO A 61 -19.72 9.09 5.80
C PRO A 61 -18.20 9.18 5.95
N VAL A 62 -17.52 9.63 4.88
CA VAL A 62 -16.06 9.56 4.75
C VAL A 62 -15.45 10.91 4.39
N SER A 63 -14.42 11.35 5.11
CA SER A 63 -13.54 12.45 4.70
C SER A 63 -12.31 11.88 3.98
N ILE A 64 -12.15 12.17 2.69
CA ILE A 64 -10.97 11.79 1.90
C ILE A 64 -9.90 12.85 2.14
N LEU A 65 -8.74 12.46 2.68
CA LEU A 65 -7.63 13.35 2.99
C LEU A 65 -6.53 13.21 1.92
N VAL A 66 -6.22 14.31 1.24
CA VAL A 66 -5.25 14.37 0.15
C VAL A 66 -4.13 15.35 0.51
N PRO A 67 -3.01 14.90 1.08
CA PRO A 67 -1.84 15.75 1.28
C PRO A 67 -1.20 16.06 -0.07
N ALA A 68 -0.95 17.34 -0.35
CA ALA A 68 -0.37 17.82 -1.59
C ALA A 68 0.84 18.72 -1.31
N TYR A 69 1.96 18.45 -2.00
CA TYR A 69 3.15 19.28 -1.99
C TYR A 69 3.79 19.29 -3.37
N ASN A 70 3.74 20.43 -4.07
CA ASN A 70 4.22 20.60 -5.43
C ASN A 70 3.57 19.62 -6.42
N GLU A 71 2.23 19.61 -6.46
CA GLU A 71 1.42 18.69 -7.26
C GLU A 71 0.60 19.44 -8.35
N ALA A 72 0.99 20.66 -8.73
CA ALA A 72 0.26 21.47 -9.71
C ALA A 72 -0.13 20.70 -10.99
N PRO A 73 0.71 19.81 -11.56
CA PRO A 73 0.38 19.09 -12.80
C PRO A 73 -0.74 18.04 -12.65
N SER A 74 -0.92 17.48 -11.44
CA SER A 74 -1.77 16.29 -11.23
C SER A 74 -2.97 16.53 -10.33
N ILE A 75 -2.89 17.50 -9.40
CA ILE A 75 -3.86 17.64 -8.31
C ILE A 75 -5.31 17.85 -8.77
N VAL A 76 -5.54 18.67 -9.80
CA VAL A 76 -6.88 18.94 -10.31
C VAL A 76 -7.50 17.69 -10.94
N ALA A 77 -6.71 16.93 -11.72
CA ALA A 77 -7.15 15.68 -12.32
C ALA A 77 -7.48 14.63 -11.27
N SER A 78 -6.61 14.51 -10.26
CA SER A 78 -6.79 13.59 -9.14
C SER A 78 -8.07 13.91 -8.35
N LEU A 79 -8.30 15.19 -8.01
CA LEU A 79 -9.52 15.59 -7.31
C LEU A 79 -10.79 15.33 -8.12
N ARG A 80 -10.78 15.66 -9.42
CA ARG A 80 -11.93 15.36 -10.29
C ARG A 80 -12.23 13.87 -10.33
N SER A 81 -11.20 13.01 -10.39
CA SER A 81 -11.37 11.56 -10.31
C SER A 81 -12.02 11.13 -9.00
N LEU A 82 -11.58 11.65 -7.85
CA LEU A 82 -12.17 11.35 -6.54
C LEU A 82 -13.63 11.78 -6.44
N LEU A 83 -13.97 12.93 -7.01
CA LEU A 83 -15.34 13.46 -7.03
C LEU A 83 -16.30 12.63 -7.88
N THR A 84 -15.81 11.73 -8.74
CA THR A 84 -16.65 10.74 -9.46
C THR A 84 -17.07 9.56 -8.61
N SER A 85 -16.67 9.49 -7.35
CA SER A 85 -17.08 8.42 -6.42
C SER A 85 -18.61 8.33 -6.33
N GLN A 86 -19.12 7.10 -6.37
CA GLN A 86 -20.54 6.77 -6.29
C GLN A 86 -21.03 6.63 -4.84
N PHE A 87 -20.35 7.24 -3.88
CA PHE A 87 -20.71 7.20 -2.47
C PHE A 87 -21.52 8.44 -2.09
N VAL A 88 -22.64 8.23 -1.35
CA VAL A 88 -23.66 9.28 -1.11
C VAL A 88 -23.10 10.46 -0.30
N GLU A 89 -22.33 10.20 0.74
CA GLU A 89 -21.90 11.24 1.66
C GLU A 89 -20.38 11.18 1.95
N PHE A 90 -19.64 12.06 1.28
CA PHE A 90 -18.21 12.23 1.49
C PHE A 90 -17.76 13.68 1.25
N GLU A 91 -16.63 14.03 1.80
CA GLU A 91 -15.89 15.26 1.48
C GLU A 91 -14.46 14.93 1.04
N VAL A 92 -13.85 15.82 0.28
CA VAL A 92 -12.44 15.75 -0.09
C VAL A 92 -11.70 16.91 0.56
N VAL A 93 -10.82 16.62 1.50
CA VAL A 93 -10.01 17.58 2.23
C VAL A 93 -8.59 17.56 1.66
N VAL A 94 -8.27 18.51 0.82
CA VAL A 94 -6.93 18.69 0.26
C VAL A 94 -6.11 19.51 1.24
N VAL A 95 -4.92 19.05 1.55
CA VAL A 95 -4.00 19.78 2.43
C VAL A 95 -2.78 20.22 1.62
N ASN A 96 -2.75 21.49 1.23
CA ASN A 96 -1.58 22.12 0.62
C ASN A 96 -0.51 22.33 1.69
N ASP A 97 0.50 21.48 1.72
CA ASP A 97 1.57 21.46 2.72
C ASP A 97 2.71 22.45 2.37
N GLY A 98 2.33 23.69 2.11
CA GLY A 98 3.28 24.75 1.81
C GLY A 98 3.96 24.59 0.46
N SER A 99 3.22 24.19 -0.59
CA SER A 99 3.74 24.12 -1.95
C SER A 99 4.37 25.43 -2.40
N THR A 100 5.41 25.31 -3.21
CA THR A 100 6.18 26.44 -3.78
C THR A 100 5.90 26.63 -5.26
N ASP A 101 5.16 25.72 -5.86
CA ASP A 101 4.68 25.76 -7.24
C ASP A 101 3.25 26.32 -7.33
N GLU A 102 2.62 26.20 -8.50
CA GLU A 102 1.28 26.69 -8.80
C GLU A 102 0.14 25.79 -8.23
N THR A 103 0.41 24.87 -7.29
CA THR A 103 -0.59 23.93 -6.76
C THR A 103 -1.81 24.67 -6.21
N MET A 104 -1.62 25.70 -5.39
CA MET A 104 -2.73 26.45 -4.78
C MET A 104 -3.49 27.29 -5.81
N ALA A 105 -2.78 27.87 -6.80
CA ALA A 105 -3.39 28.62 -7.89
C ALA A 105 -4.26 27.69 -8.76
N ALA A 106 -3.74 26.54 -9.17
CA ALA A 106 -4.48 25.54 -9.95
C ALA A 106 -5.75 25.06 -9.24
N LEU A 107 -5.70 24.84 -7.92
CA LEU A 107 -6.87 24.49 -7.12
C LEU A 107 -7.90 25.63 -7.08
N THR A 108 -7.43 26.88 -6.91
CA THR A 108 -8.30 28.06 -6.85
C THR A 108 -9.00 28.28 -8.16
N ASP A 109 -8.30 28.21 -9.26
CA ASP A 109 -8.85 28.39 -10.61
C ASP A 109 -9.84 27.28 -11.00
N ALA A 110 -9.52 26.03 -10.66
CA ALA A 110 -10.35 24.87 -11.03
C ALA A 110 -11.66 24.77 -10.22
N PHE A 111 -11.64 25.20 -8.94
CA PHE A 111 -12.74 25.00 -8.00
C PHE A 111 -13.33 26.30 -7.45
N GLY A 112 -12.84 27.48 -7.87
CA GLY A 112 -13.35 28.78 -7.41
C GLY A 112 -13.24 28.95 -5.88
N LEU A 113 -12.09 28.64 -5.30
CA LEU A 113 -11.92 28.56 -3.86
C LEU A 113 -12.14 29.90 -3.16
N VAL A 114 -12.93 29.88 -2.08
CA VAL A 114 -13.20 31.04 -1.22
C VAL A 114 -12.72 30.73 0.21
N LYS A 115 -12.01 31.67 0.82
CA LYS A 115 -11.53 31.54 2.19
C LYS A 115 -12.68 31.58 3.19
N VAL A 116 -12.68 30.65 4.14
CA VAL A 116 -13.72 30.53 5.17
C VAL A 116 -13.12 30.41 6.57
N GLY A 117 -13.90 30.81 7.58
CA GLY A 117 -13.56 30.62 8.99
C GLY A 117 -14.00 29.26 9.51
N ARG A 118 -13.34 28.16 9.08
CA ARG A 118 -13.68 26.79 9.54
C ARG A 118 -12.86 26.42 10.78
N VAL A 119 -13.55 26.14 11.88
CA VAL A 119 -12.92 25.72 13.15
C VAL A 119 -12.56 24.22 13.07
N PRO A 120 -11.35 23.81 13.48
CA PRO A 120 -10.97 22.41 13.55
C PRO A 120 -11.83 21.65 14.56
N ARG A 121 -12.15 20.38 14.27
CA ARG A 121 -12.97 19.50 15.14
C ARG A 121 -12.12 18.66 16.10
N SER A 122 -10.82 18.64 15.93
CA SER A 122 -9.84 18.02 16.84
C SER A 122 -8.58 18.87 16.88
N ASN A 123 -7.69 18.56 17.80
CA ASN A 123 -6.55 19.42 18.09
C ASN A 123 -5.24 18.62 18.12
N ILE A 124 -4.99 17.84 17.07
CA ILE A 124 -3.71 17.19 16.87
C ILE A 124 -2.69 18.29 16.52
N PRO A 125 -1.49 18.32 17.14
CA PRO A 125 -0.48 19.31 16.82
C PRO A 125 -0.07 19.26 15.34
N THR A 126 -0.05 20.44 14.69
CA THR A 126 0.39 20.62 13.30
C THR A 126 1.14 21.94 13.14
N GLN A 127 1.83 22.10 12.02
CA GLN A 127 2.34 23.39 11.60
C GLN A 127 1.18 24.37 11.33
N LEU A 128 1.50 25.68 11.33
CA LEU A 128 0.51 26.74 11.21
C LEU A 128 -0.36 26.60 9.95
N VAL A 129 -1.67 26.58 10.13
CA VAL A 129 -2.66 26.68 9.06
C VAL A 129 -2.85 28.16 8.72
N ARG A 130 -2.58 28.54 7.45
CA ARG A 130 -2.69 29.89 6.91
C ARG A 130 -4.14 30.26 6.54
N GLY A 131 -4.90 29.24 6.12
CA GLY A 131 -6.28 29.41 5.74
C GLY A 131 -6.97 28.11 5.39
N VAL A 132 -8.30 28.14 5.49
CA VAL A 132 -9.17 27.07 5.03
C VAL A 132 -10.08 27.66 3.96
N TYR A 133 -10.25 26.91 2.87
CA TYR A 133 -11.00 27.34 1.70
C TYR A 133 -12.04 26.28 1.36
N THR A 134 -13.17 26.72 0.82
CA THR A 134 -14.23 25.85 0.29
C THR A 134 -14.57 26.27 -1.14
N SER A 135 -15.13 25.37 -1.89
CA SER A 135 -15.58 25.64 -3.24
C SER A 135 -17.10 25.85 -3.28
N PRO A 136 -17.60 27.00 -3.72
CA PRO A 136 -19.02 27.17 -4.05
C PRO A 136 -19.49 26.32 -5.23
N LEU A 137 -18.57 25.97 -6.14
CA LEU A 137 -18.84 25.15 -7.32
C LEU A 137 -18.94 23.67 -6.99
N GLU A 138 -18.20 23.20 -5.97
CA GLU A 138 -18.18 21.82 -5.50
C GLU A 138 -18.09 21.81 -3.96
N PRO A 139 -19.23 21.81 -3.26
CA PRO A 139 -19.27 21.94 -1.80
C PRO A 139 -18.55 20.82 -1.03
N ARG A 140 -18.30 19.67 -1.68
CA ARG A 140 -17.54 18.56 -1.09
C ARG A 140 -16.05 18.84 -0.99
N VAL A 141 -15.53 19.88 -1.69
CA VAL A 141 -14.08 20.20 -1.69
C VAL A 141 -13.76 21.22 -0.60
N VAL A 142 -12.82 20.84 0.24
CA VAL A 142 -12.21 21.69 1.26
C VAL A 142 -10.70 21.72 1.03
N VAL A 143 -10.10 22.90 1.02
CA VAL A 143 -8.64 23.05 0.86
C VAL A 143 -8.07 23.73 2.10
N ILE A 144 -7.05 23.13 2.68
CA ILE A 144 -6.31 23.66 3.83
C ILE A 144 -4.94 24.11 3.33
N ASP A 145 -4.62 25.40 3.44
CA ASP A 145 -3.29 25.91 3.14
C ASP A 145 -2.51 26.08 4.44
N LYS A 146 -1.33 25.46 4.54
CA LYS A 146 -0.50 25.48 5.77
C LYS A 146 0.98 25.64 5.48
N VAL A 147 1.77 25.91 6.51
CA VAL A 147 3.22 25.85 6.46
C VAL A 147 3.67 24.39 6.31
N ASN A 148 4.68 24.14 5.47
CA ASN A 148 5.20 22.80 5.25
C ASN A 148 5.62 22.12 6.57
N GLY A 149 5.11 20.91 6.77
CA GLY A 149 5.41 20.07 7.93
C GLY A 149 5.60 18.60 7.55
N GLY A 150 5.47 18.29 6.25
CA GLY A 150 5.53 16.94 5.69
C GLY A 150 4.19 16.20 5.71
N LYS A 151 4.12 15.04 5.04
CA LYS A 151 2.88 14.28 4.81
C LYS A 151 2.11 13.96 6.09
N ALA A 152 2.80 13.47 7.13
CA ALA A 152 2.18 13.13 8.41
C ALA A 152 1.50 14.35 9.07
N ASP A 153 2.16 15.49 9.05
CA ASP A 153 1.63 16.75 9.58
C ASP A 153 0.46 17.28 8.74
N ALA A 154 0.55 17.15 7.40
CA ALA A 154 -0.54 17.48 6.49
C ALA A 154 -1.78 16.59 6.74
N LEU A 155 -1.58 15.28 6.89
CA LEU A 155 -2.67 14.36 7.23
C LEU A 155 -3.31 14.70 8.58
N ASN A 156 -2.51 15.09 9.59
CA ASN A 156 -3.03 15.54 10.89
C ASN A 156 -3.89 16.82 10.76
N ALA A 157 -3.46 17.78 9.94
CA ALA A 157 -4.28 18.95 9.64
C ALA A 157 -5.59 18.55 8.96
N GLY A 158 -5.56 17.59 8.03
CA GLY A 158 -6.75 17.00 7.42
C GLY A 158 -7.68 16.35 8.44
N ILE A 159 -7.16 15.50 9.35
CA ILE A 159 -7.94 14.87 10.44
C ILE A 159 -8.58 15.92 11.35
N ASN A 160 -7.87 17.01 11.66
CA ASN A 160 -8.40 18.09 12.50
C ASN A 160 -9.62 18.76 11.86
N HIS A 161 -9.64 18.92 10.55
CA HIS A 161 -10.71 19.58 9.82
C HIS A 161 -11.75 18.63 9.21
N ALA A 162 -11.49 17.32 9.21
CA ALA A 162 -12.44 16.29 8.78
C ALA A 162 -13.72 16.33 9.63
N VAL A 163 -14.90 16.27 8.98
CA VAL A 163 -16.18 16.32 9.70
C VAL A 163 -16.76 14.95 9.96
N TYR A 164 -16.38 13.95 9.19
CA TYR A 164 -16.95 12.62 9.23
C TYR A 164 -16.24 11.64 10.19
N PRO A 165 -16.93 10.57 10.61
CA PRO A 165 -16.40 9.58 11.56
C PRO A 165 -15.32 8.70 10.98
N LEU A 166 -15.28 8.53 9.65
CA LEU A 166 -14.24 7.83 8.94
C LEU A 166 -13.41 8.81 8.11
N PHE A 167 -12.11 8.55 8.01
CA PHE A 167 -11.29 9.25 7.03
C PHE A 167 -10.49 8.27 6.17
N CYS A 168 -10.37 8.58 4.89
CA CYS A 168 -9.57 7.87 3.91
C CYS A 168 -8.33 8.70 3.60
N ALA A 169 -7.14 8.22 4.00
CA ALA A 169 -5.88 8.86 3.61
C ALA A 169 -5.41 8.30 2.27
N ILE A 170 -5.15 9.18 1.30
CA ILE A 170 -4.67 8.81 -0.04
C ILE A 170 -3.58 9.75 -0.49
N ASP A 171 -2.66 9.26 -1.34
CA ASP A 171 -1.67 10.11 -1.99
C ASP A 171 -2.29 10.91 -3.15
N ALA A 172 -1.76 12.10 -3.43
CA ALA A 172 -2.26 13.00 -4.48
C ALA A 172 -2.18 12.40 -5.90
N ASP A 173 -1.33 11.38 -6.09
CA ASP A 173 -1.15 10.62 -7.34
C ASP A 173 -1.89 9.28 -7.34
N THR A 174 -2.84 9.11 -6.44
CA THR A 174 -3.61 7.86 -6.30
C THR A 174 -5.01 8.02 -6.90
N MET A 175 -5.44 7.00 -7.62
CA MET A 175 -6.79 6.89 -8.15
C MET A 175 -7.57 5.79 -7.44
N LEU A 176 -8.86 6.02 -7.23
CA LEU A 176 -9.78 5.04 -6.66
C LEU A 176 -10.81 4.60 -7.71
N ASP A 177 -11.21 3.33 -7.65
CA ASP A 177 -12.41 2.87 -8.35
C ASP A 177 -13.63 3.61 -7.80
N ALA A 178 -14.64 3.88 -8.64
CA ALA A 178 -15.80 4.69 -8.27
C ALA A 178 -16.59 4.14 -7.08
N ASP A 179 -16.58 2.83 -6.86
CA ASP A 179 -17.23 2.12 -5.76
C ASP A 179 -16.29 1.77 -4.59
N ALA A 180 -15.04 2.30 -4.59
CA ALA A 180 -14.04 1.98 -3.58
C ALA A 180 -14.50 2.30 -2.15
N LEU A 181 -15.14 3.45 -1.94
CA LEU A 181 -15.61 3.87 -0.62
C LEU A 181 -16.68 2.93 -0.07
N SER A 182 -17.69 2.57 -0.87
CA SER A 182 -18.76 1.67 -0.45
C SER A 182 -18.23 0.30 -0.04
N ARG A 183 -17.25 -0.24 -0.78
CA ARG A 183 -16.60 -1.51 -0.47
C ARG A 183 -15.84 -1.47 0.85
N LEU A 184 -15.14 -0.36 1.15
CA LEU A 184 -14.42 -0.22 2.42
C LEU A 184 -15.34 0.06 3.59
N VAL A 185 -16.34 0.93 3.42
CA VAL A 185 -17.31 1.26 4.47
C VAL A 185 -18.10 0.03 4.89
N TRP A 186 -18.39 -0.90 3.96
CA TRP A 186 -18.98 -2.19 4.28
C TRP A 186 -18.25 -2.91 5.42
N GLU A 187 -16.91 -2.91 5.44
CA GLU A 187 -16.12 -3.59 6.47
C GLU A 187 -16.32 -2.97 7.87
N PHE A 188 -16.58 -1.67 7.96
CA PHE A 188 -16.90 -1.00 9.22
C PHE A 188 -18.34 -1.25 9.69
N GLN A 189 -19.28 -1.37 8.76
CA GLN A 189 -20.67 -1.66 9.07
C GLN A 189 -20.88 -3.13 9.44
N ALA A 190 -20.22 -4.05 8.72
CA ALA A 190 -20.30 -5.48 8.98
C ALA A 190 -19.63 -5.88 10.32
N GLU A 191 -18.56 -5.17 10.70
CA GLU A 191 -17.75 -5.47 11.88
C GLU A 191 -17.46 -4.20 12.69
N PRO A 192 -18.28 -3.86 13.68
CA PRO A 192 -18.14 -2.62 14.46
C PRO A 192 -16.79 -2.44 15.18
N GLU A 193 -16.07 -3.53 15.41
CA GLU A 193 -14.72 -3.52 16.00
C GLU A 193 -13.63 -3.04 15.04
N THR A 194 -13.98 -2.79 13.76
CA THR A 194 -13.05 -2.36 12.75
C THR A 194 -12.55 -0.94 13.04
N VAL A 195 -11.24 -0.79 13.15
CA VAL A 195 -10.54 0.48 13.40
C VAL A 195 -9.90 1.02 12.13
N ALA A 196 -9.38 0.12 11.29
CA ALA A 196 -8.76 0.49 10.03
C ALA A 196 -8.91 -0.61 8.98
N VAL A 197 -9.03 -0.18 7.72
CA VAL A 197 -9.09 -1.05 6.55
C VAL A 197 -8.10 -0.56 5.51
N GLY A 198 -7.14 -1.41 5.14
CA GLY A 198 -6.29 -1.18 3.97
C GLY A 198 -6.86 -1.87 2.74
N GLY A 199 -6.37 -1.52 1.57
CA GLY A 199 -6.76 -2.15 0.32
C GLY A 199 -5.59 -2.50 -0.57
N ILE A 200 -5.83 -3.32 -1.59
CA ILE A 200 -4.83 -3.66 -2.60
C ILE A 200 -4.54 -2.41 -3.43
N VAL A 201 -3.26 -2.06 -3.50
CA VAL A 201 -2.75 -1.02 -4.38
C VAL A 201 -2.18 -1.68 -5.63
N ARG A 202 -2.57 -1.19 -6.80
CA ARG A 202 -2.10 -1.65 -8.11
C ARG A 202 -1.24 -0.58 -8.77
N ILE A 203 -0.38 -1.04 -9.66
CA ILE A 203 0.46 -0.17 -10.47
C ILE A 203 -0.31 0.20 -11.73
N VAL A 204 -0.42 1.49 -11.97
CA VAL A 204 -1.19 2.07 -13.05
C VAL A 204 -0.36 2.35 -14.30
N ASN A 205 0.96 2.35 -14.19
CA ASN A 205 1.87 2.61 -15.29
C ASN A 205 1.54 1.77 -16.54
N GLY A 206 1.41 2.41 -17.69
CA GLY A 206 1.08 1.77 -18.97
C GLY A 206 -0.41 1.57 -19.23
N SER A 207 -1.28 1.88 -18.26
CA SER A 207 -2.74 1.83 -18.40
C SER A 207 -3.27 3.06 -19.13
N GLU A 208 -4.47 2.93 -19.69
CA GLU A 208 -5.14 3.98 -20.46
C GLU A 208 -6.25 4.62 -19.61
N PHE A 209 -6.38 5.95 -19.71
CA PHE A 209 -7.37 6.73 -18.97
C PHE A 209 -8.32 7.44 -19.93
N GLU A 210 -9.59 7.47 -19.56
CA GLU A 210 -10.64 8.24 -20.24
C GLU A 210 -11.42 9.02 -19.16
N ASP A 211 -11.58 10.32 -19.35
CA ASP A 211 -12.31 11.22 -18.45
C ASP A 211 -11.94 11.09 -16.96
N GLY A 212 -10.64 10.91 -16.65
CA GLY A 212 -10.14 10.75 -15.29
C GLY A 212 -10.46 9.40 -14.65
N ARG A 213 -10.94 8.43 -15.44
CA ARG A 213 -11.19 7.04 -15.01
C ARG A 213 -10.25 6.07 -15.70
N LEU A 214 -9.94 4.99 -15.02
CA LEU A 214 -9.15 3.90 -15.59
C LEU A 214 -9.99 3.15 -16.63
N ALA A 215 -9.69 3.36 -17.92
CA ALA A 215 -10.42 2.74 -19.02
C ALA A 215 -9.88 1.34 -19.33
N LYS A 216 -8.54 1.19 -19.38
CA LYS A 216 -7.92 -0.09 -19.70
C LYS A 216 -6.65 -0.32 -18.93
N VAL A 217 -6.59 -1.43 -18.19
CA VAL A 217 -5.39 -1.87 -17.49
C VAL A 217 -4.46 -2.59 -18.47
N ARG A 218 -3.20 -2.19 -18.47
CA ARG A 218 -2.14 -2.85 -19.25
C ARG A 218 -0.84 -2.90 -18.46
N THR A 219 -0.01 -3.88 -18.75
CA THR A 219 1.35 -3.91 -18.23
C THR A 219 2.22 -2.83 -18.92
N PRO A 220 3.05 -2.11 -18.13
CA PRO A 220 3.95 -1.09 -18.70
C PRO A 220 5.00 -1.69 -19.64
N ARG A 221 5.56 -0.86 -20.54
CA ARG A 221 6.70 -1.26 -21.37
C ARG A 221 8.00 -1.32 -20.57
N ASN A 222 8.08 -0.57 -19.47
CA ASN A 222 9.25 -0.49 -18.61
C ASN A 222 9.41 -1.79 -17.79
N LEU A 223 10.59 -2.43 -17.88
CA LEU A 223 10.87 -3.68 -17.17
C LEU A 223 10.84 -3.49 -15.67
N LEU A 224 11.40 -2.38 -15.16
CA LEU A 224 11.45 -2.10 -13.71
C LEU A 224 10.05 -1.95 -13.11
N ALA A 225 9.11 -1.32 -13.83
CA ALA A 225 7.73 -1.23 -13.43
C ALA A 225 7.03 -2.61 -13.43
N ASN A 226 7.30 -3.47 -14.42
CA ASN A 226 6.75 -4.84 -14.45
C ASN A 226 7.26 -5.70 -13.29
N LEU A 227 8.53 -5.60 -12.92
CA LEU A 227 9.09 -6.29 -11.76
C LEU A 227 8.40 -5.85 -10.45
N GLN A 228 8.08 -4.55 -10.34
CA GLN A 228 7.33 -4.03 -9.19
C GLN A 228 5.87 -4.52 -9.16
N ILE A 229 5.23 -4.78 -10.31
CA ILE A 229 3.90 -5.41 -10.34
C ILE A 229 3.95 -6.77 -9.63
N ILE A 230 4.92 -7.63 -9.95
CA ILE A 230 5.08 -8.95 -9.30
C ILE A 230 5.35 -8.79 -7.80
N GLU A 231 6.23 -7.84 -7.43
CA GLU A 231 6.51 -7.52 -6.03
C GLU A 231 5.24 -7.12 -5.27
N TYR A 232 4.40 -6.26 -5.85
CA TYR A 232 3.14 -5.81 -5.25
C TYR A 232 2.11 -6.95 -5.16
N LEU A 233 1.97 -7.77 -6.19
CA LEU A 233 1.11 -8.94 -6.15
C LEU A 233 1.47 -9.88 -4.98
N ARG A 234 2.76 -10.17 -4.79
CA ARG A 234 3.22 -10.98 -3.66
C ARG A 234 2.96 -10.32 -2.31
N ALA A 235 3.28 -9.04 -2.20
CA ALA A 235 3.11 -8.31 -0.95
C ALA A 235 1.64 -8.22 -0.53
N PHE A 236 0.73 -7.97 -1.47
CA PHE A 236 -0.68 -7.76 -1.18
C PHE A 236 -1.46 -9.08 -1.14
N LEU A 237 -1.44 -9.87 -2.21
CA LEU A 237 -2.22 -11.12 -2.30
C LEU A 237 -1.60 -12.24 -1.46
N GLY A 238 -0.29 -12.47 -1.60
CA GLY A 238 0.40 -13.52 -0.88
C GLY A 238 0.64 -13.21 0.61
N GLY A 239 0.86 -11.94 0.97
CA GLY A 239 1.25 -11.55 2.31
C GLY A 239 0.12 -10.88 3.11
N ARG A 240 -0.29 -9.65 2.74
CA ARG A 240 -1.16 -8.80 3.58
C ARG A 240 -2.54 -9.39 3.83
N ILE A 241 -3.13 -10.09 2.85
CA ILE A 241 -4.41 -10.79 3.04
C ILE A 241 -4.25 -11.90 4.08
N GLY A 242 -3.18 -12.69 4.02
CA GLY A 242 -2.87 -13.72 5.00
C GLY A 242 -2.69 -13.16 6.42
N TRP A 243 -1.91 -12.08 6.57
CA TRP A 243 -1.74 -11.36 7.83
C TRP A 243 -3.05 -10.77 8.35
N SER A 244 -3.87 -10.21 7.47
CA SER A 244 -5.19 -9.65 7.82
C SER A 244 -6.13 -10.72 8.37
N LYS A 245 -6.27 -11.85 7.67
CA LYS A 245 -7.13 -12.96 8.11
C LYS A 245 -6.69 -13.55 9.45
N SER A 246 -5.39 -13.49 9.72
CA SER A 246 -4.82 -13.93 11.00
C SER A 246 -4.95 -12.89 12.13
N GLY A 247 -5.50 -11.70 11.86
CA GLY A 247 -5.60 -10.59 12.82
C GLY A 247 -4.25 -9.98 13.22
N MET A 248 -3.26 -10.08 12.32
CA MET A 248 -1.86 -9.68 12.57
C MET A 248 -1.33 -8.67 11.54
N LEU A 249 -2.21 -7.96 10.84
CA LEU A 249 -1.81 -6.93 9.87
C LEU A 249 -1.14 -5.75 10.58
N LEU A 250 0.13 -5.46 10.24
CA LEU A 250 0.89 -4.34 10.82
C LEU A 250 1.07 -3.17 9.87
N ILE A 251 0.81 -3.34 8.57
CA ILE A 251 1.07 -2.31 7.56
C ILE A 251 -0.15 -2.14 6.67
N ILE A 252 -0.71 -0.93 6.67
CA ILE A 252 -1.60 -0.41 5.64
C ILE A 252 -0.77 0.57 4.81
N SER A 253 -0.88 0.53 3.48
CA SER A 253 -0.11 1.41 2.61
C SER A 253 -0.49 2.87 2.81
N GLY A 254 0.50 3.76 2.90
CA GLY A 254 0.27 5.20 2.96
C GLY A 254 -0.39 5.80 1.71
N ALA A 255 -0.46 5.03 0.60
CA ALA A 255 -1.18 5.42 -0.60
C ALA A 255 -2.70 5.25 -0.47
N PHE A 256 -3.18 4.38 0.44
CA PHE A 256 -4.61 4.11 0.58
C PHE A 256 -4.95 3.39 1.90
N GLY A 257 -5.79 4.00 2.72
CA GLY A 257 -6.32 3.39 3.94
C GLY A 257 -7.50 4.16 4.52
N LEU A 258 -8.51 3.44 5.00
CA LEU A 258 -9.69 3.99 5.67
C LEU A 258 -9.60 3.71 7.18
N PHE A 259 -9.81 4.74 8.00
CA PHE A 259 -9.58 4.72 9.44
C PHE A 259 -10.76 5.33 10.22
N ARG A 260 -10.99 4.83 11.45
CA ARG A 260 -11.85 5.51 12.42
C ARG A 260 -11.16 6.76 12.95
N ARG A 261 -11.79 7.90 12.73
CA ARG A 261 -11.24 9.21 13.10
C ARG A 261 -11.08 9.36 14.62
N ASP A 262 -12.07 8.96 15.40
CA ASP A 262 -12.05 9.02 16.86
C ASP A 262 -10.84 8.29 17.45
N VAL A 263 -10.58 7.05 17.02
CA VAL A 263 -9.44 6.25 17.51
C VAL A 263 -8.10 6.86 17.07
N CYS A 264 -8.03 7.38 15.83
CA CYS A 264 -6.81 8.04 15.35
C CYS A 264 -6.52 9.35 16.11
N VAL A 265 -7.55 10.12 16.47
CA VAL A 265 -7.40 11.31 17.32
C VAL A 265 -6.95 10.92 18.73
N GLU A 266 -7.51 9.84 19.32
CA GLU A 266 -7.11 9.34 20.64
C GLU A 266 -5.62 8.97 20.71
N VAL A 267 -5.02 8.49 19.63
CA VAL A 267 -3.59 8.14 19.58
C VAL A 267 -2.70 9.31 19.16
N GLY A 268 -3.27 10.49 18.86
CA GLY A 268 -2.54 11.69 18.48
C GLY A 268 -2.22 11.82 16.99
N GLY A 269 -2.98 11.13 16.11
CA GLY A 269 -2.83 11.19 14.66
C GLY A 269 -1.56 10.50 14.13
N TYR A 270 -1.05 10.92 12.99
CA TYR A 270 0.21 10.45 12.40
C TYR A 270 1.42 11.05 13.13
N ASP A 271 2.50 10.30 13.27
CA ASP A 271 3.75 10.80 13.87
C ASP A 271 4.64 11.46 12.79
N PRO A 272 4.84 12.81 12.85
CA PRO A 272 5.64 13.51 11.85
C PRO A 272 7.15 13.27 12.00
N THR A 273 7.59 12.55 13.03
CA THR A 273 9.00 12.30 13.31
C THR A 273 9.51 10.98 12.75
N THR A 274 8.67 10.25 11.98
CA THR A 274 9.03 9.00 11.30
C THR A 274 8.82 9.12 9.79
N VAL A 275 9.60 8.38 9.03
CA VAL A 275 9.42 8.26 7.57
C VAL A 275 8.50 7.09 7.16
N GLY A 276 8.03 6.31 8.12
CA GLY A 276 7.05 5.21 7.95
C GLY A 276 5.81 5.48 8.79
N GLU A 277 5.22 6.67 8.62
CA GLU A 277 4.08 7.17 9.38
C GLU A 277 2.85 6.27 9.31
N ASP A 278 2.66 5.60 8.18
CA ASP A 278 1.56 4.68 7.89
C ASP A 278 1.65 3.38 8.72
N ALA A 279 2.79 2.71 8.66
CA ALA A 279 3.02 1.49 9.42
C ALA A 279 3.10 1.76 10.93
N GLU A 280 3.68 2.89 11.33
CA GLU A 280 3.77 3.31 12.72
C GLU A 280 2.37 3.55 13.32
N LEU A 281 1.49 4.24 12.59
CA LEU A 281 0.12 4.48 13.03
C LEU A 281 -0.62 3.15 13.26
N VAL A 282 -0.55 2.22 12.32
CA VAL A 282 -1.23 0.91 12.43
C VAL A 282 -0.76 0.15 13.68
N LEU A 283 0.55 0.10 13.92
CA LEU A 283 1.09 -0.58 15.10
C LEU A 283 0.72 0.14 16.41
N ARG A 284 0.69 1.47 16.41
CA ARG A 284 0.25 2.29 17.54
C ARG A 284 -1.23 2.11 17.85
N LEU A 285 -2.09 1.99 16.84
CA LEU A 285 -3.51 1.64 17.00
C LEU A 285 -3.67 0.27 17.67
N HIS A 286 -2.95 -0.75 17.19
CA HIS A 286 -2.93 -2.07 17.84
C HIS A 286 -2.48 -2.01 19.30
N ARG A 287 -1.43 -1.25 19.59
CA ARG A 287 -0.90 -1.06 20.94
C ARG A 287 -1.92 -0.40 21.83
N HIS A 288 -2.47 0.73 21.42
CA HIS A 288 -3.40 1.55 22.18
C HIS A 288 -4.67 0.78 22.56
N GLN A 289 -5.29 0.12 21.57
CA GLN A 289 -6.52 -0.64 21.83
C GLN A 289 -6.28 -1.82 22.81
N ARG A 290 -5.14 -2.54 22.66
CA ARG A 290 -4.82 -3.65 23.59
C ARG A 290 -4.46 -3.16 24.99
N GLU A 291 -3.79 -2.04 25.13
CA GLU A 291 -3.50 -1.43 26.43
C GLU A 291 -4.78 -1.04 27.17
N ARG A 292 -5.83 -0.63 26.43
CA ARG A 292 -7.15 -0.30 26.94
C ARG A 292 -8.12 -1.48 27.00
N LYS A 293 -7.69 -2.67 26.60
CA LYS A 293 -8.53 -3.90 26.51
C LYS A 293 -9.78 -3.69 25.64
N LYS A 294 -9.70 -2.79 24.65
CA LYS A 294 -10.75 -2.58 23.65
C LYS A 294 -10.54 -3.52 22.46
N PRO A 295 -11.62 -3.99 21.79
CA PRO A 295 -11.52 -4.75 20.57
C PRO A 295 -10.83 -3.91 19.49
N CYS A 296 -10.06 -4.58 18.62
CA CYS A 296 -9.31 -3.94 17.56
C CYS A 296 -9.20 -4.87 16.36
N ARG A 297 -9.99 -4.59 15.35
CA ARG A 297 -9.89 -5.24 14.04
C ARG A 297 -9.25 -4.28 13.05
N ILE A 298 -8.07 -4.64 12.55
CA ILE A 298 -7.40 -3.97 11.44
C ILE A 298 -7.34 -4.99 10.33
N THR A 299 -7.95 -4.68 9.20
CA THR A 299 -8.17 -5.63 8.10
C THR A 299 -7.67 -5.11 6.77
N PHE A 300 -7.64 -5.99 5.79
CA PHE A 300 -7.19 -5.70 4.45
C PHE A 300 -8.25 -6.16 3.44
N PHE A 301 -8.76 -5.22 2.64
CA PHE A 301 -9.77 -5.49 1.65
C PHE A 301 -9.12 -6.12 0.41
N PRO A 302 -9.59 -7.29 -0.05
CA PRO A 302 -8.88 -8.06 -1.06
C PRO A 302 -9.08 -7.57 -2.50
N ASP A 303 -10.09 -6.74 -2.79
CA ASP A 303 -10.34 -6.25 -4.14
C ASP A 303 -9.37 -5.13 -4.53
N PRO A 304 -8.83 -5.10 -5.75
CA PRO A 304 -7.98 -4.03 -6.23
C PRO A 304 -8.82 -2.80 -6.62
N ILE A 305 -8.89 -1.84 -5.72
CA ILE A 305 -9.69 -0.62 -5.83
C ILE A 305 -8.86 0.66 -5.81
N CYS A 306 -7.56 0.54 -5.69
CA CYS A 306 -6.62 1.66 -5.59
C CYS A 306 -5.47 1.48 -6.58
N TRP A 307 -5.12 2.55 -7.30
CA TRP A 307 -4.12 2.57 -8.37
C TRP A 307 -3.13 3.71 -8.13
N THR A 308 -1.84 3.44 -8.26
CA THR A 308 -0.77 4.43 -8.08
C THR A 308 0.35 4.24 -9.08
N GLU A 309 1.12 5.29 -9.35
CA GLU A 309 2.32 5.20 -10.16
C GLU A 309 3.48 4.56 -9.38
N CYS A 310 4.27 3.74 -10.04
CA CYS A 310 5.52 3.23 -9.51
C CYS A 310 6.74 3.86 -10.21
N PRO A 311 7.91 3.91 -9.55
CA PRO A 311 9.14 4.37 -10.16
C PRO A 311 9.52 3.59 -11.42
N GLU A 312 9.84 4.31 -12.50
CA GLU A 312 10.35 3.73 -13.75
C GLU A 312 11.87 3.86 -13.89
N ASP A 313 12.52 4.57 -12.97
CA ASP A 313 13.97 4.70 -12.90
C ASP A 313 14.54 4.10 -11.61
N LEU A 314 15.77 3.60 -11.71
CA LEU A 314 16.44 2.89 -10.61
C LEU A 314 16.75 3.83 -9.42
N GLY A 315 17.10 5.09 -9.69
CA GLY A 315 17.45 6.04 -8.64
C GLY A 315 16.28 6.33 -7.70
N THR A 316 15.09 6.57 -8.28
CA THR A 316 13.85 6.78 -7.51
C THR A 316 13.42 5.53 -6.77
N LEU A 317 13.52 4.34 -7.41
CA LEU A 317 13.24 3.06 -6.75
C LEU A 317 14.13 2.87 -5.52
N VAL A 318 15.44 3.08 -5.66
CA VAL A 318 16.41 2.94 -4.54
C VAL A 318 16.06 3.88 -3.39
N ARG A 319 15.75 5.16 -3.67
CA ARG A 319 15.33 6.13 -2.64
C ARG A 319 14.05 5.68 -1.94
N GLN A 320 13.07 5.17 -2.69
CA GLN A 320 11.79 4.71 -2.15
C GLN A 320 11.99 3.48 -1.23
N ARG A 321 12.78 2.49 -1.65
CA ARG A 321 13.05 1.27 -0.85
C ARG A 321 13.91 1.55 0.38
N ASP A 322 14.88 2.47 0.28
CA ASP A 322 15.64 2.95 1.44
C ASP A 322 14.71 3.59 2.47
N ARG A 323 13.81 4.47 2.05
CA ARG A 323 12.82 5.11 2.92
C ARG A 323 11.93 4.08 3.62
N TRP A 324 11.40 3.09 2.88
CA TRP A 324 10.55 2.05 3.45
C TRP A 324 11.28 1.22 4.50
N GLN A 325 12.54 0.85 4.24
CA GLN A 325 13.33 0.10 5.22
C GLN A 325 13.64 0.93 6.47
N ARG A 326 13.95 2.21 6.33
CA ARG A 326 14.14 3.12 7.48
C ARG A 326 12.86 3.25 8.30
N GLY A 327 11.71 3.44 7.66
CA GLY A 327 10.41 3.47 8.34
C GLY A 327 10.13 2.20 9.13
N LEU A 328 10.47 1.03 8.57
CA LEU A 328 10.35 -0.25 9.27
C LEU A 328 11.26 -0.32 10.50
N ILE A 329 12.53 0.14 10.39
CA ILE A 329 13.45 0.20 11.54
C ILE A 329 12.86 1.09 12.64
N GLU A 330 12.44 2.30 12.29
CA GLU A 330 11.87 3.27 13.24
C GLU A 330 10.63 2.74 13.93
N MET A 331 9.70 2.12 13.19
CA MET A 331 8.50 1.50 13.71
C MET A 331 8.84 0.41 14.75
N VAL A 332 9.73 -0.51 14.41
CA VAL A 332 10.13 -1.62 15.30
C VAL A 332 10.80 -1.08 16.57
N VAL A 333 11.72 -0.12 16.44
CA VAL A 333 12.45 0.44 17.58
C VAL A 333 11.50 1.20 18.53
N ARG A 334 10.56 2.00 18.01
CA ARG A 334 9.55 2.73 18.81
C ARG A 334 8.65 1.79 19.60
N HIS A 335 8.23 0.70 18.96
CA HIS A 335 7.30 -0.25 19.55
C HIS A 335 7.98 -1.50 20.14
N ARG A 336 9.31 -1.50 20.35
CA ARG A 336 10.08 -2.62 20.91
C ARG A 336 9.52 -3.17 22.22
N LYS A 337 8.80 -2.32 22.99
CA LYS A 337 8.13 -2.75 24.23
C LYS A 337 7.00 -3.77 24.01
N MET A 338 6.52 -3.93 22.78
CA MET A 338 5.50 -4.92 22.45
C MET A 338 6.08 -6.31 22.19
N LEU A 339 7.38 -6.40 21.86
CA LEU A 339 8.05 -7.64 21.47
C LEU A 339 7.95 -8.69 22.57
N LEU A 340 7.49 -9.90 22.19
CA LEU A 340 7.33 -11.09 23.02
C LEU A 340 6.50 -10.87 24.30
N ARG A 341 5.66 -9.82 24.36
CA ARG A 341 4.78 -9.60 25.52
C ARG A 341 3.39 -10.14 25.27
N PRO A 342 2.91 -11.11 26.06
CA PRO A 342 1.57 -11.72 25.93
C PRO A 342 0.42 -10.71 26.01
N ARG A 343 0.62 -9.57 26.71
CA ARG A 343 -0.36 -8.48 26.78
C ARG A 343 -0.82 -8.00 25.39
N TYR A 344 0.06 -8.06 24.38
CA TYR A 344 -0.25 -7.64 23.02
C TYR A 344 -0.68 -8.80 22.12
N GLY A 345 -0.88 -10.00 22.70
CA GLY A 345 -1.36 -11.18 21.99
C GLY A 345 -0.50 -11.56 20.78
N ARG A 346 -1.15 -11.97 19.70
CA ARG A 346 -0.47 -12.39 18.45
C ARG A 346 0.40 -11.30 17.83
N ILE A 347 0.05 -10.03 18.02
CA ILE A 347 0.86 -8.90 17.51
C ILE A 347 2.26 -8.91 18.15
N GLY A 348 2.32 -8.97 19.48
CA GLY A 348 3.59 -8.97 20.21
C GLY A 348 4.38 -10.28 20.10
N CYS A 349 3.68 -11.42 20.12
CA CYS A 349 4.31 -12.73 20.20
C CYS A 349 4.62 -13.38 18.84
N VAL A 350 3.94 -12.97 17.76
CA VAL A 350 4.12 -13.57 16.41
C VAL A 350 4.50 -12.51 15.38
N ALA A 351 3.67 -11.47 15.19
CA ALA A 351 3.90 -10.49 14.13
C ALA A 351 5.19 -9.70 14.35
N MET A 352 5.42 -9.15 15.54
CA MET A 352 6.64 -8.39 15.85
C MET A 352 7.93 -9.22 15.68
N PRO A 353 8.05 -10.45 16.21
CA PRO A 353 9.21 -11.31 15.92
C PRO A 353 9.40 -11.57 14.43
N TYR A 354 8.32 -11.88 13.69
CA TYR A 354 8.41 -12.06 12.24
C TYR A 354 8.96 -10.82 11.54
N PHE A 355 8.43 -9.64 11.83
CA PHE A 355 8.89 -8.39 11.20
C PHE A 355 10.35 -8.08 11.53
N ILE A 356 10.81 -8.42 12.74
CA ILE A 356 12.22 -8.24 13.12
C ILE A 356 13.11 -9.23 12.38
N PHE A 357 12.81 -10.54 12.45
CA PHE A 357 13.73 -11.56 11.92
C PHE A 357 13.70 -11.67 10.40
N PHE A 358 12.51 -11.47 9.76
CA PHE A 358 12.35 -11.73 8.33
C PHE A 358 12.23 -10.45 7.48
N GLU A 359 11.62 -9.40 8.00
CA GLU A 359 11.51 -8.16 7.24
C GLU A 359 12.66 -7.19 7.52
N LEU A 360 13.05 -7.04 8.78
CA LEU A 360 14.08 -6.09 9.18
C LEU A 360 15.49 -6.63 8.98
N LEU A 361 15.78 -7.81 9.54
CA LEU A 361 17.11 -8.47 9.45
C LEU A 361 17.27 -9.28 8.15
N GLY A 362 16.18 -9.66 7.50
CA GLY A 362 16.19 -10.48 6.29
C GLY A 362 17.16 -10.02 5.22
N PRO A 363 17.11 -8.75 4.76
CA PRO A 363 18.03 -8.26 3.74
C PRO A 363 19.50 -8.38 4.13
N THR A 364 19.82 -8.19 5.41
CA THR A 364 21.18 -8.34 5.94
C THR A 364 21.63 -9.81 5.92
N ILE A 365 20.77 -10.71 6.40
CA ILE A 365 21.03 -12.16 6.38
C ILE A 365 21.18 -12.67 4.94
N GLU A 366 20.33 -12.17 4.04
CA GLU A 366 20.37 -12.52 2.61
C GLU A 366 21.68 -12.08 1.95
N CYS A 367 22.10 -10.82 2.15
CA CYS A 367 23.34 -10.30 1.59
C CYS A 367 24.58 -11.06 2.10
N PHE A 368 24.66 -11.26 3.42
CA PHE A 368 25.76 -12.03 4.01
C PHE A 368 25.70 -13.50 3.60
N GLY A 369 24.49 -14.08 3.51
CA GLY A 369 24.26 -15.44 3.06
C GLY A 369 24.82 -15.69 1.67
N TYR A 370 24.46 -14.83 0.71
CA TYR A 370 25.01 -14.94 -0.66
C TYR A 370 26.52 -14.72 -0.71
N ALA A 371 27.04 -13.71 0.00
CA ALA A 371 28.48 -13.42 -0.01
C ALA A 371 29.31 -14.57 0.56
N LEU A 372 28.90 -15.10 1.72
CA LEU A 372 29.61 -16.21 2.37
C LEU A 372 29.42 -17.55 1.64
N PHE A 373 28.26 -17.75 1.00
CA PHE A 373 28.02 -18.90 0.13
C PHE A 373 28.98 -18.90 -1.08
N VAL A 374 29.10 -17.75 -1.78
CA VAL A 374 30.03 -17.61 -2.90
C VAL A 374 31.46 -17.80 -2.44
N LEU A 375 31.86 -17.22 -1.30
CA LEU A 375 33.18 -17.43 -0.72
C LEU A 375 33.45 -18.91 -0.42
N SER A 376 32.47 -19.61 0.17
CA SER A 376 32.58 -21.03 0.49
C SER A 376 32.68 -21.91 -0.77
N LEU A 377 32.03 -21.50 -1.86
CA LEU A 377 32.11 -22.16 -3.15
C LEU A 377 33.53 -22.01 -3.76
N VAL A 378 34.07 -20.77 -3.73
CA VAL A 378 35.44 -20.47 -4.25
C VAL A 378 36.49 -21.21 -3.47
N LEU A 379 36.33 -21.36 -2.16
CA LEU A 379 37.23 -22.08 -1.28
C LEU A 379 37.09 -23.63 -1.34
N GLY A 380 36.10 -24.12 -2.13
CA GLY A 380 35.87 -25.58 -2.24
C GLY A 380 35.27 -26.23 -0.99
N ILE A 381 34.73 -25.43 -0.06
CA ILE A 381 34.14 -25.92 1.21
C ILE A 381 32.75 -26.51 0.99
N VAL A 382 31.99 -25.97 -0.01
CA VAL A 382 30.62 -26.37 -0.30
C VAL A 382 30.61 -27.54 -1.26
N SER A 383 29.95 -28.64 -0.89
CA SER A 383 29.71 -29.75 -1.78
C SER A 383 28.69 -29.42 -2.85
N LEU A 384 28.81 -30.03 -4.04
CA LEU A 384 27.84 -29.81 -5.14
C LEU A 384 26.39 -30.12 -4.75
N PRO A 385 26.08 -31.21 -4.01
CA PRO A 385 24.72 -31.46 -3.54
C PRO A 385 24.14 -30.33 -2.67
N PHE A 386 24.97 -29.76 -1.76
CA PHE A 386 24.55 -28.64 -0.93
C PHE A 386 24.32 -27.38 -1.77
N ALA A 387 25.21 -27.09 -2.73
CA ALA A 387 25.02 -25.95 -3.64
C ALA A 387 23.72 -26.06 -4.44
N LEU A 388 23.44 -27.25 -4.99
CA LEU A 388 22.20 -27.51 -5.71
C LEU A 388 20.96 -27.37 -4.82
N ALA A 389 21.02 -27.86 -3.58
CA ALA A 389 19.93 -27.70 -2.61
C ALA A 389 19.70 -26.23 -2.27
N PHE A 390 20.75 -25.46 -2.04
CA PHE A 390 20.67 -24.03 -1.77
C PHE A 390 20.02 -23.25 -2.92
N PHE A 391 20.45 -23.50 -4.14
CA PHE A 391 19.84 -22.89 -5.33
C PHE A 391 18.40 -23.36 -5.56
N ALA A 392 18.11 -24.61 -5.40
CA ALA A 392 16.77 -25.16 -5.53
C ALA A 392 15.81 -24.50 -4.54
N VAL A 393 16.21 -24.39 -3.26
CA VAL A 393 15.42 -23.72 -2.24
C VAL A 393 15.25 -22.23 -2.55
N SER A 394 16.32 -21.51 -2.90
CA SER A 394 16.28 -20.06 -3.09
C SER A 394 15.49 -19.64 -4.34
N LEU A 395 15.64 -20.35 -5.46
CA LEU A 395 15.06 -19.98 -6.76
C LEU A 395 13.68 -20.60 -6.99
N THR A 396 13.59 -21.93 -6.87
CA THR A 396 12.37 -22.66 -7.25
C THR A 396 11.17 -22.21 -6.42
N TYR A 397 11.40 -22.04 -5.12
CA TYR A 397 10.33 -21.63 -4.23
C TYR A 397 9.83 -20.21 -4.51
N SER A 398 10.73 -19.29 -4.79
CA SER A 398 10.37 -17.92 -5.16
C SER A 398 9.53 -17.88 -6.45
N LEU A 399 9.90 -18.71 -7.42
CA LEU A 399 9.12 -18.89 -8.66
C LEU A 399 7.72 -19.42 -8.37
N VAL A 400 7.61 -20.47 -7.54
CA VAL A 400 6.31 -21.05 -7.16
C VAL A 400 5.41 -20.01 -6.52
N LEU A 401 5.92 -19.21 -5.58
CA LEU A 401 5.14 -18.14 -4.96
C LEU A 401 4.71 -17.07 -5.97
N SER A 402 5.59 -16.65 -6.87
CA SER A 402 5.26 -15.65 -7.88
C SER A 402 4.20 -16.17 -8.86
N PHE A 403 4.30 -17.42 -9.28
CA PHE A 403 3.27 -18.04 -10.11
C PHE A 403 1.93 -18.20 -9.35
N LEU A 404 1.98 -18.58 -8.08
CA LEU A 404 0.78 -18.70 -7.26
C LEU A 404 0.03 -17.39 -7.16
N VAL A 405 0.72 -16.27 -6.91
CA VAL A 405 0.05 -14.95 -6.80
C VAL A 405 -0.45 -14.44 -8.16
N ILE A 406 0.22 -14.75 -9.28
CA ILE A 406 -0.29 -14.49 -10.63
C ILE A 406 -1.58 -15.30 -10.87
N LEU A 407 -1.59 -16.57 -10.47
CA LEU A 407 -2.77 -17.42 -10.58
C LEU A 407 -3.93 -16.91 -9.70
N MET A 408 -3.63 -16.45 -8.47
CA MET A 408 -4.63 -15.82 -7.59
C MET A 408 -5.24 -14.60 -8.26
N GLU A 409 -4.41 -13.75 -8.87
CA GLU A 409 -4.85 -12.56 -9.60
C GLU A 409 -5.76 -12.90 -10.76
N GLU A 410 -5.32 -13.84 -11.61
CA GLU A 410 -6.08 -14.23 -12.79
C GLU A 410 -7.42 -14.89 -12.43
N ARG A 411 -7.45 -15.73 -11.38
CA ARG A 411 -8.66 -16.41 -10.95
C ARG A 411 -9.67 -15.50 -10.26
N ALA A 412 -9.20 -14.55 -9.42
CA ALA A 412 -10.08 -13.78 -8.56
C ALA A 412 -10.49 -12.42 -9.14
N PHE A 413 -9.57 -11.74 -9.84
CA PHE A 413 -9.76 -10.34 -10.23
C PHE A 413 -9.60 -10.08 -11.72
N ARG A 414 -8.74 -10.85 -12.39
CA ARG A 414 -8.50 -10.80 -13.84
C ARG A 414 -8.27 -9.39 -14.38
N ARG A 415 -7.52 -8.57 -13.64
CA ARG A 415 -7.27 -7.16 -13.99
C ARG A 415 -6.32 -6.97 -15.17
N TYR A 416 -5.55 -8.02 -15.54
CA TYR A 416 -4.66 -8.04 -16.71
C TYR A 416 -5.19 -9.05 -17.76
N PRO A 417 -6.26 -8.70 -18.52
CA PRO A 417 -6.97 -9.68 -19.34
C PRO A 417 -6.21 -10.12 -20.61
N GLY A 418 -5.12 -9.43 -20.97
CA GLY A 418 -4.34 -9.73 -22.17
C GLY A 418 -3.39 -10.90 -21.98
N TRP A 419 -3.40 -11.88 -22.89
CA TRP A 419 -2.40 -12.97 -22.90
C TRP A 419 -0.95 -12.44 -22.92
N SER A 420 -0.70 -11.34 -23.65
CA SER A 420 0.60 -10.67 -23.68
C SER A 420 1.02 -10.15 -22.30
N ASP A 421 0.07 -9.66 -21.50
CA ASP A 421 0.33 -9.16 -20.14
C ASP A 421 0.66 -10.34 -19.22
N LEU A 422 -0.08 -11.43 -19.30
CA LEU A 422 0.16 -12.64 -18.51
C LEU A 422 1.54 -13.24 -18.81
N ILE A 423 1.89 -13.39 -20.10
CA ILE A 423 3.21 -13.87 -20.51
C ILE A 423 4.31 -12.96 -19.98
N ARG A 424 4.15 -11.63 -20.09
CA ARG A 424 5.11 -10.65 -19.60
C ARG A 424 5.31 -10.73 -18.09
N LEU A 425 4.22 -10.81 -17.32
CA LEU A 425 4.29 -10.97 -15.86
C LEU A 425 4.94 -12.31 -15.47
N THR A 426 4.64 -13.40 -16.19
CA THR A 426 5.26 -14.71 -15.98
C THR A 426 6.78 -14.68 -16.23
N LEU A 427 7.23 -14.00 -17.30
CA LEU A 427 8.65 -13.81 -17.59
C LEU A 427 9.31 -12.92 -16.52
N CYS A 428 8.65 -11.86 -16.09
CA CYS A 428 9.16 -11.00 -15.02
C CYS A 428 9.30 -11.75 -13.69
N ALA A 429 8.39 -12.68 -13.38
CA ALA A 429 8.49 -13.54 -12.19
C ALA A 429 9.75 -14.44 -12.20
N VAL A 430 10.24 -14.80 -13.39
CA VAL A 430 11.52 -15.50 -13.52
C VAL A 430 12.70 -14.54 -13.38
N VAL A 431 12.65 -13.44 -14.14
CA VAL A 431 13.77 -12.46 -14.23
C VAL A 431 14.04 -11.77 -12.88
N GLU A 432 13.02 -11.49 -12.07
CA GLU A 432 13.19 -10.83 -10.78
C GLU A 432 14.15 -11.55 -9.81
N ASN A 433 14.30 -12.87 -9.96
CA ASN A 433 15.16 -13.68 -9.10
C ASN A 433 16.65 -13.54 -9.46
N VAL A 434 16.97 -12.92 -10.60
CA VAL A 434 18.33 -12.70 -11.06
C VAL A 434 18.63 -11.20 -11.08
N GLY A 435 19.34 -10.72 -10.08
CA GLY A 435 19.80 -9.34 -9.98
C GLY A 435 18.84 -8.40 -9.24
N TYR A 436 17.55 -8.35 -9.58
CA TYR A 436 16.60 -7.39 -9.00
C TYR A 436 16.41 -7.58 -7.49
N ARG A 437 16.13 -8.79 -7.03
CA ARG A 437 15.95 -9.08 -5.59
C ARG A 437 17.22 -8.85 -4.79
N GLN A 438 18.36 -9.29 -5.32
CA GLN A 438 19.66 -9.08 -4.70
C GLN A 438 20.00 -7.59 -4.57
N MET A 439 19.73 -6.82 -5.62
CA MET A 439 19.86 -5.35 -5.59
C MET A 439 18.99 -4.74 -4.50
N LEU A 440 17.71 -5.14 -4.39
CA LEU A 440 16.82 -4.64 -3.34
C LEU A 440 17.31 -5.03 -1.94
N ALA A 441 17.85 -6.25 -1.75
CA ALA A 441 18.43 -6.65 -0.47
C ALA A 441 19.62 -5.76 -0.08
N VAL A 442 20.51 -5.44 -1.03
CA VAL A 442 21.64 -4.52 -0.79
C VAL A 442 21.14 -3.10 -0.45
N VAL A 443 20.16 -2.58 -1.17
CA VAL A 443 19.55 -1.25 -0.89
C VAL A 443 18.95 -1.22 0.51
N ARG A 444 18.18 -2.23 0.89
CA ARG A 444 17.56 -2.35 2.21
C ARG A 444 18.60 -2.54 3.32
N MET A 445 19.67 -3.29 3.08
CA MET A 445 20.81 -3.42 4.01
C MET A 445 21.52 -2.07 4.20
N ARG A 446 21.75 -1.31 3.12
CA ARG A 446 22.36 0.03 3.19
C ARG A 446 21.57 1.00 4.07
N SER A 447 20.26 0.80 4.23
CA SER A 447 19.39 1.68 5.03
C SER A 447 19.79 1.77 6.51
N TRP A 448 20.52 0.77 7.04
CA TRP A 448 21.11 0.85 8.38
C TRP A 448 22.13 2.00 8.53
N TYR A 449 22.88 2.29 7.47
CA TYR A 449 23.85 3.39 7.44
C TYR A 449 23.14 4.74 7.22
N THR A 450 22.15 4.79 6.32
CA THR A 450 21.44 6.03 6.01
C THR A 450 20.53 6.49 7.15
N LEU A 451 20.11 5.60 8.03
CA LEU A 451 19.36 5.93 9.25
C LEU A 451 20.14 6.92 10.14
N ALA A 452 21.47 6.75 10.25
CA ALA A 452 22.32 7.63 11.06
C ALA A 452 22.46 9.04 10.46
N SER A 453 22.29 9.23 9.17
CA SER A 453 22.45 10.50 8.47
C SER A 453 21.27 11.49 8.59
N ARG A 454 20.17 11.09 9.22
CA ARG A 454 18.97 11.88 9.60
C ARG A 454 18.40 12.87 8.55
N LYS A 455 18.61 12.69 7.27
CA LYS A 455 17.96 13.52 6.26
C LYS A 455 16.53 13.02 6.03
N GLN A 456 15.58 13.63 6.73
CA GLN A 456 14.14 13.50 6.47
C GLN A 456 13.79 14.37 5.24
N HIS A 457 14.14 13.91 4.04
CA HIS A 457 13.65 14.55 2.82
C HIS A 457 12.73 13.57 2.09
N TRP A 458 11.51 14.00 1.87
CA TRP A 458 10.66 13.46 0.80
C TRP A 458 11.42 13.70 -0.50
N GLY A 459 11.88 12.60 -1.13
CA GLY A 459 12.52 12.71 -2.44
C GLY A 459 11.47 13.13 -3.46
N GLU A 460 11.79 14.13 -4.29
CA GLU A 460 11.00 14.48 -5.47
C GLU A 460 10.87 13.25 -6.36
N MET A 461 9.64 12.83 -6.65
CA MET A 461 9.34 11.83 -7.65
C MET A 461 8.88 12.57 -8.91
N THR A 462 9.58 12.37 -10.02
CA THR A 462 9.13 12.86 -11.32
C THR A 462 7.90 12.03 -11.72
N ARG A 463 6.72 12.65 -11.71
CA ARG A 463 5.45 12.03 -12.06
C ARG A 463 5.07 12.38 -13.49
N LYS A 464 4.48 11.43 -14.23
CA LYS A 464 4.01 11.64 -15.59
C LYS A 464 2.58 12.19 -15.66
N GLY A 465 1.81 12.05 -14.56
CA GLY A 465 0.41 12.43 -14.48
C GLY A 465 -0.50 11.55 -15.34
N PHE A 466 -1.82 11.73 -15.17
CA PHE A 466 -2.85 10.88 -15.80
C PHE A 466 -3.31 11.35 -17.20
N GLY A 467 -2.46 11.97 -18.00
CA GLY A 467 -2.78 12.44 -19.35
C GLY A 467 -3.65 13.72 -19.40
N PRO A 468 -3.81 14.35 -20.57
CA PRO A 468 -4.59 15.57 -20.70
C PRO A 468 -6.10 15.29 -20.51
N LEU A 469 -6.71 15.99 -19.55
CA LEU A 469 -8.16 16.10 -19.48
C LEU A 469 -8.64 16.93 -20.68
N LEU A 470 -9.58 16.42 -21.46
CA LEU A 470 -10.21 17.21 -22.52
C LEU A 470 -10.93 18.42 -21.86
N PRO A 471 -10.74 19.65 -22.37
CA PRO A 471 -11.43 20.81 -21.85
C PRO A 471 -12.90 20.75 -22.26
N GLY A 472 -13.78 20.65 -21.28
CA GLY A 472 -15.22 20.80 -21.46
C GLY A 472 -16.02 19.52 -21.31
N GLY A 473 -16.70 19.39 -20.17
CA GLY A 473 -17.68 18.35 -19.99
C GLY A 473 -18.18 18.23 -18.56
N VAL A 474 -18.88 19.26 -18.04
CA VAL A 474 -19.94 19.01 -17.07
C VAL A 474 -21.12 18.49 -17.90
N GLY A 475 -21.02 17.25 -18.35
CA GLY A 475 -22.12 16.53 -18.98
C GLY A 475 -22.90 15.80 -17.92
N ALA A 476 -24.22 16.01 -17.89
CA ALA A 476 -25.15 15.24 -17.09
C ALA A 476 -24.84 13.75 -17.15
N VAL A 477 -24.78 13.11 -15.98
CA VAL A 477 -24.55 11.67 -15.80
C VAL A 477 -25.61 10.91 -16.61
N PRO A 478 -25.27 10.16 -17.66
CA PRO A 478 -26.22 9.23 -18.24
C PRO A 478 -26.52 8.15 -17.21
N CYS A 479 -27.80 7.92 -16.92
CA CYS A 479 -28.24 6.75 -16.17
C CYS A 479 -27.62 5.51 -16.82
N LEU A 480 -26.70 4.84 -16.12
CA LEU A 480 -26.12 3.57 -16.56
C LEU A 480 -27.24 2.52 -16.59
N ASP A 481 -27.39 1.86 -17.73
CA ASP A 481 -28.22 0.68 -17.91
C ASP A 481 -27.85 -0.38 -16.85
N PRO A 482 -28.75 -0.79 -15.97
CA PRO A 482 -28.47 -1.72 -14.88
C PRO A 482 -28.10 -3.14 -15.34
N THR A 483 -28.09 -3.42 -16.66
CA THR A 483 -27.80 -4.74 -17.23
C THR A 483 -26.41 -4.90 -17.84
N ALA A 484 -25.58 -3.87 -17.87
CA ALA A 484 -24.22 -3.95 -18.41
C ALA A 484 -23.17 -4.30 -17.32
N ASP A 485 -23.18 -5.55 -16.87
CA ASP A 485 -22.08 -6.14 -16.11
C ASP A 485 -21.07 -6.71 -17.12
N PRO A 486 -19.87 -6.15 -17.31
CA PRO A 486 -18.91 -6.60 -18.32
C PRO A 486 -18.31 -7.99 -18.05
N VAL A 487 -18.72 -8.66 -16.98
CA VAL A 487 -18.20 -9.98 -16.58
C VAL A 487 -19.14 -11.14 -17.01
N LEU A 488 -20.37 -10.86 -17.45
CA LEU A 488 -21.35 -11.91 -17.80
C LEU A 488 -21.65 -12.05 -19.30
N ALA A 489 -21.03 -11.29 -20.17
CA ALA A 489 -21.09 -11.52 -21.61
C ALA A 489 -20.11 -12.61 -22.06
N GLY A 490 -20.26 -13.81 -21.52
CA GLY A 490 -19.74 -15.04 -22.11
C GLY A 490 -20.67 -15.42 -23.25
N GLU A 491 -20.19 -15.29 -24.49
CA GLU A 491 -20.88 -15.78 -25.68
C GLU A 491 -21.20 -17.26 -25.52
N ALA A 492 -22.49 -17.58 -25.66
CA ALA A 492 -22.95 -18.96 -25.82
C ALA A 492 -22.38 -19.52 -27.15
N PRO A 493 -21.93 -20.77 -27.18
CA PRO A 493 -21.45 -21.36 -28.42
C PRO A 493 -22.66 -21.58 -29.38
N THR A 494 -22.62 -20.90 -30.52
CA THR A 494 -23.50 -21.20 -31.65
C THR A 494 -23.12 -22.59 -32.19
N GLU A 495 -24.03 -23.52 -32.09
CA GLU A 495 -24.04 -24.77 -32.89
C GLU A 495 -24.00 -24.40 -34.37
N ARG A 496 -22.96 -24.88 -35.06
CA ARG A 496 -22.98 -25.51 -36.38
C ARG A 496 -21.65 -26.26 -36.63
#